data_11069ef61b9e2d87cb3ff821855df22f
#
_entry.id   11069ef61b9e2d87cb3ff821855df22f
#
_cell.length_a   1.000
_cell.length_b   1.000
_cell.length_c   1.000
_cell.angle_alpha   90.00
_cell.angle_beta   90.00
_cell.angle_gamma   90.00
#
_symmetry.space_group_name_H-M   'P 1'
#
loop_
_entity.id
_entity.type
_entity.pdbx_description
1 polymer ?
#
loop_
_entity_poly.entity_id
_entity_poly.type
_entity_poly.pdbx_seq_one_letter_code
_entity_poly.pdbx_strand_id
1 'polypeptide(L)' 'KKGAVIKNCVVLSGAYIGENVHIENQVVDKHAKITHVKELTSSEDRPGYVRRNDTL' A
#
# COMPACT_ATOMS: atom_id res chain seq x y z
N LYS A 1 -7.55 6.60 -1.36
CA LYS A 1 -7.92 7.99 -1.66
C LYS A 1 -8.09 8.19 -3.16
N LYS A 2 -8.51 9.38 -3.51
CA LYS A 2 -8.80 9.73 -4.89
C LYS A 2 -7.59 9.53 -5.79
N GLY A 3 -7.80 8.84 -6.89
CA GLY A 3 -6.74 8.58 -7.85
C GLY A 3 -5.81 7.44 -7.45
N ALA A 4 -6.02 6.81 -6.31
CA ALA A 4 -5.21 5.68 -5.91
C ALA A 4 -5.52 4.45 -6.77
N VAL A 5 -4.49 3.70 -7.12
CA VAL A 5 -4.63 2.45 -7.87
C VAL A 5 -4.08 1.33 -7.01
N ILE A 6 -4.90 0.34 -6.75
CA ILE A 6 -4.54 -0.79 -5.89
C ILE A 6 -4.81 -2.08 -6.66
N LYS A 7 -3.76 -2.86 -6.94
CA LYS A 7 -3.87 -4.11 -7.67
C LYS A 7 -3.23 -5.25 -6.89
N ASN A 8 -3.98 -6.34 -6.72
CA ASN A 8 -3.50 -7.55 -6.06
C ASN A 8 -2.90 -7.26 -4.68
N CYS A 9 -3.56 -6.39 -3.93
CA CYS A 9 -3.07 -5.96 -2.63
C CYS A 9 -4.01 -6.40 -1.52
N VAL A 10 -3.45 -6.63 -0.35
CA VAL A 10 -4.22 -6.84 0.86
C VAL A 10 -4.03 -5.60 1.74
N VAL A 11 -5.12 -4.88 1.99
CA VAL A 11 -5.06 -3.67 2.81
C VAL A 11 -5.90 -3.93 4.06
N LEU A 12 -5.26 -3.92 5.20
CA LEU A 12 -5.92 -4.26 6.47
C LEU A 12 -6.55 -3.01 7.11
N SER A 13 -7.29 -3.25 8.21
CA SER A 13 -8.07 -2.20 8.85
C SER A 13 -7.25 -0.99 9.25
N GLY A 14 -7.80 0.20 9.01
CA GLY A 14 -7.16 1.43 9.44
C GLY A 14 -5.98 1.88 8.60
N ALA A 15 -5.63 1.13 7.56
CA ALA A 15 -4.56 1.56 6.66
C ALA A 15 -5.02 2.75 5.82
N TYR A 16 -4.08 3.62 5.49
CA TYR A 16 -4.38 4.82 4.72
C TYR A 16 -3.54 4.86 3.45
N ILE A 17 -4.19 4.97 2.32
CA ILE A 17 -3.54 5.09 1.02
C ILE A 17 -3.78 6.50 0.51
N GLY A 18 -2.72 7.27 0.32
CA GLY A 18 -2.82 8.65 -0.11
C GLY A 18 -3.32 8.81 -1.54
N GLU A 19 -3.48 10.06 -1.96
CA GLU A 19 -3.94 10.36 -3.30
C GLU A 19 -2.89 10.02 -4.35
N ASN A 20 -3.35 9.50 -5.49
CA ASN A 20 -2.50 9.18 -6.63
C ASN A 20 -1.39 8.20 -6.32
N VAL A 21 -1.58 7.36 -5.32
CA VAL A 21 -0.63 6.30 -4.98
C VAL A 21 -0.97 5.05 -5.79
N HIS A 22 0.04 4.45 -6.40
CA HIS A 22 -0.12 3.22 -7.16
C HIS A 22 0.62 2.10 -6.44
N ILE A 23 -0.11 1.09 -5.98
CA ILE A 23 0.50 -0.08 -5.33
C ILE A 23 0.04 -1.36 -6.02
N GLU A 24 0.97 -2.29 -6.15
CA GLU A 24 0.71 -3.61 -6.74
C GLU A 24 1.42 -4.69 -5.95
N ASN A 25 0.73 -5.79 -5.71
CA ASN A 25 1.30 -6.97 -5.05
C ASN A 25 1.89 -6.62 -3.69
N GLN A 26 1.14 -5.84 -2.91
CA GLN A 26 1.57 -5.40 -1.59
C GLN A 26 0.61 -5.88 -0.53
N VAL A 27 1.14 -6.12 0.66
CA VAL A 27 0.33 -6.35 1.86
C VAL A 27 0.53 -5.15 2.76
N VAL A 28 -0.54 -4.39 3.01
CA VAL A 28 -0.48 -3.20 3.86
C VAL A 28 -1.14 -3.54 5.19
N ASP A 29 -0.35 -3.60 6.25
CA ASP A 29 -0.81 -4.02 7.56
C ASP A 29 -1.64 -2.91 8.23
N LYS A 30 -2.17 -3.21 9.41
CA LYS A 30 -3.07 -2.31 10.13
C LYS A 30 -2.42 -0.96 10.41
N HIS A 31 -3.19 0.09 10.20
CA HIS A 31 -2.78 1.46 10.54
C HIS A 31 -1.52 1.95 9.81
N ALA A 32 -1.08 1.24 8.79
CA ALA A 32 0.02 1.71 7.95
C ALA A 32 -0.47 2.86 7.08
N LYS A 33 0.45 3.73 6.71
CA LYS A 33 0.11 4.89 5.88
C LYS A 33 1.06 5.00 4.71
N ILE A 34 0.52 5.16 3.51
CA ILE A 34 1.32 5.39 2.32
C ILE A 34 0.92 6.76 1.79
N THR A 35 1.73 7.77 2.13
CA THR A 35 1.41 9.15 1.80
C THR A 35 2.45 9.83 0.93
N HIS A 36 3.72 9.52 1.12
CA HIS A 36 4.82 10.14 0.39
C HIS A 36 5.27 9.31 -0.80
N VAL A 37 5.30 8.00 -0.66
CA VAL A 37 5.66 7.10 -1.76
C VAL A 37 4.47 7.03 -2.72
N LYS A 38 4.71 7.36 -3.98
CA LYS A 38 3.61 7.39 -4.95
C LYS A 38 3.50 6.11 -5.77
N GLU A 39 4.54 5.29 -5.76
CA GLU A 39 4.49 4.02 -6.47
C GLU A 39 5.21 2.96 -5.66
N LEU A 40 4.54 1.85 -5.43
CA LEU A 40 5.09 0.75 -4.66
C LEU A 40 4.62 -0.55 -5.32
N THR A 41 5.52 -1.20 -6.05
CA THR A 41 5.18 -2.38 -6.82
C THR A 41 6.14 -3.52 -6.50
N SER A 42 5.64 -4.73 -6.58
CA SER A 42 6.42 -5.95 -6.39
C SER A 42 5.90 -7.03 -7.33
N SER A 43 6.61 -8.12 -7.44
CA SER A 43 6.15 -9.23 -8.26
C SER A 43 5.14 -10.10 -7.50
N GLU A 44 4.34 -10.86 -8.23
CA GLU A 44 3.39 -11.77 -7.60
C GLU A 44 4.09 -12.83 -6.76
N ASP A 45 5.28 -13.24 -7.16
CA ASP A 45 6.04 -14.27 -6.46
C ASP A 45 6.63 -13.76 -5.15
N ARG A 46 6.87 -12.46 -5.07
CA ARG A 46 7.46 -11.85 -3.88
C ARG A 46 6.73 -10.54 -3.56
N PRO A 47 5.53 -10.65 -2.99
CA PRO A 47 4.77 -9.46 -2.64
C PRO A 47 5.51 -8.63 -1.59
N GLY A 48 5.35 -7.32 -1.69
CA GLY A 48 5.90 -6.43 -0.70
C GLY A 48 5.06 -6.42 0.56
N TYR A 49 5.61 -5.91 1.63
CA TYR A 49 4.91 -5.84 2.90
C TYR A 49 5.14 -4.49 3.57
N VAL A 50 4.07 -3.81 3.90
CA VAL A 50 4.12 -2.55 4.64
C VAL A 50 3.73 -2.85 6.08
N ARG A 51 4.65 -2.65 6.99
CA ARG A 51 4.47 -3.03 8.38
C ARG A 51 3.42 -2.17 9.08
N ARG A 52 2.85 -2.73 10.15
CA ARG A 52 1.86 -2.05 10.95
C ARG A 52 2.39 -0.72 11.48
N ASN A 53 1.56 0.31 11.41
CA ASN A 53 1.88 1.66 11.87
C ASN A 53 3.05 2.32 11.13
N ASP A 54 3.49 1.73 10.03
CA ASP A 54 4.56 2.32 9.23
C ASP A 54 4.01 3.46 8.38
N THR A 55 4.87 4.42 8.06
CA THR A 55 4.49 5.54 7.20
C THR A 55 5.48 5.63 6.04
N LEU A 56 4.95 5.52 4.82
CA LEU A 56 5.79 5.57 3.61
C LEU A 56 5.53 6.80 2.76
#